data_57658faac64837a9990b84ace088cde6
#
_entry.id   57658faac64837a9990b84ace088cde6
#
_cell.length_a   1.000
_cell.length_b   1.000
_cell.length_c   1.000
_cell.angle_alpha   90.00
_cell.angle_beta   90.00
_cell.angle_gamma   90.00
#
_symmetry.space_group_name_H-M   'P 1'
#
loop_
_entity.id
_entity.type
_entity.pdbx_description
1 polymer ?
#
loop_
_entity_poly.entity_id
_entity_poly.type
_entity_poly.pdbx_seq_one_letter_code
_entity_poly.pdbx_strand_id
1 'polypeptide(L)'
;MKLATLNDGSRDGSLVVVSRDLSRCVAAADIAPTLQAALDAWDECSPRLAALFDDLQDRRNDGDHFDQNRAHSPLPRAYQWADGSAYVNHVALVRQARGAEMPNSFWTDPLMY
;
A
#
# COMPACT_ATOMS: atom_id res chain seq x y z
N MET A 1 3.02 8.08 -8.34
CA MET A 1 1.58 7.93 -7.99
C MET A 1 1.48 7.27 -6.63
N LYS A 2 0.54 7.70 -5.83
CA LYS A 2 0.28 7.09 -4.52
C LYS A 2 -1.16 6.60 -4.45
N LEU A 3 -1.34 5.40 -3.92
CA LEU A 3 -2.66 4.77 -3.76
C LEU A 3 -2.85 4.40 -2.30
N ALA A 4 -4.11 4.39 -1.86
CA ALA A 4 -4.47 3.92 -0.54
C ALA A 4 -5.81 3.21 -0.58
N THR A 5 -6.05 2.38 0.42
CA THR A 5 -7.34 1.74 0.67
C THR A 5 -7.93 2.38 1.92
N LEU A 6 -9.10 2.99 1.78
CA LEU A 6 -9.81 3.56 2.92
C LEU A 6 -10.72 2.52 3.56
N ASN A 7 -10.78 2.55 4.89
CA ASN A 7 -11.73 1.73 5.63
C ASN A 7 -13.13 2.35 5.48
N ASP A 8 -13.98 1.71 4.69
CA ASP A 8 -15.37 2.12 4.44
C ASP A 8 -16.38 1.19 5.10
N GLY A 9 -15.91 0.30 5.98
CA GLY A 9 -16.73 -0.72 6.63
C GLY A 9 -16.83 -2.03 5.84
N SER A 10 -16.39 -2.06 4.57
CA SER A 10 -16.28 -3.29 3.78
C SER A 10 -14.95 -4.00 4.04
N ARG A 11 -14.87 -5.28 3.66
CA ARG A 11 -13.65 -6.07 3.87
C ARG A 11 -12.49 -5.59 3.00
N ASP A 12 -12.78 -5.16 1.79
CA ASP A 12 -11.75 -4.77 0.80
C ASP A 12 -11.45 -3.26 0.82
N GLY A 13 -12.30 -2.48 1.47
CA GLY A 13 -12.17 -1.03 1.51
C GLY A 13 -12.44 -0.35 0.17
N SER A 14 -12.07 0.92 0.07
CA SER A 14 -12.26 1.74 -1.13
C SER A 14 -10.93 2.23 -1.64
N LEU A 15 -10.67 2.08 -2.94
CA LEU A 15 -9.46 2.59 -3.59
C LEU A 15 -9.53 4.09 -3.75
N VAL A 16 -8.48 4.78 -3.31
CA VAL A 16 -8.29 6.22 -3.53
C VAL A 16 -6.90 6.49 -4.08
N VAL A 17 -6.79 7.55 -4.86
CA VAL A 17 -5.52 8.14 -5.27
C VAL A 17 -5.18 9.23 -4.27
N VAL A 18 -3.92 9.29 -3.81
CA VAL A 18 -3.47 10.18 -2.75
C VAL A 18 -2.44 11.14 -3.32
N SER A 19 -2.53 12.42 -2.91
CA SER A 19 -1.55 13.42 -3.31
C SER A 19 -0.15 13.10 -2.74
N ARG A 20 0.88 13.64 -3.40
CA ARG A 20 2.27 13.34 -3.02
C ARG A 20 2.57 13.73 -1.58
N ASP A 21 1.98 14.81 -1.09
CA ASP A 21 2.18 15.30 0.28
C ASP A 21 1.25 14.62 1.31
N LEU A 22 0.42 13.67 0.89
CA LEU A 22 -0.53 12.93 1.73
C LEU A 22 -1.64 13.79 2.34
N SER A 23 -1.90 14.96 1.80
CA SER A 23 -2.92 15.87 2.35
C SER A 23 -4.29 15.69 1.73
N ARG A 24 -4.36 15.18 0.49
CA ARG A 24 -5.60 15.09 -0.28
C ARG A 24 -5.74 13.73 -0.94
N CYS A 25 -6.96 13.33 -1.20
CA CYS A 25 -7.24 12.09 -1.94
C CYS A 25 -8.48 12.26 -2.81
N VAL A 26 -8.60 11.38 -3.79
CA VAL A 26 -9.77 11.32 -4.66
C VAL A 26 -10.17 9.87 -4.86
N ALA A 27 -11.48 9.62 -4.82
CA ALA A 27 -12.02 8.28 -5.01
C ALA A 27 -11.73 7.78 -6.43
N ALA A 28 -11.32 6.53 -6.55
CA ALA A 28 -11.00 5.88 -7.82
C ALA A 28 -12.01 4.79 -8.20
N ALA A 29 -13.20 4.81 -7.62
CA ALA A 29 -14.22 3.76 -7.83
C ALA A 29 -14.65 3.62 -9.30
N ASP A 30 -14.62 4.72 -10.08
CA ASP A 30 -14.93 4.68 -11.50
C ASP A 30 -13.86 3.92 -12.32
N ILE A 31 -12.65 3.81 -11.79
CA ILE A 31 -11.56 3.07 -12.41
C ILE A 31 -11.56 1.64 -11.89
N ALA A 32 -11.52 1.47 -10.57
CA ALA A 32 -11.60 0.20 -9.90
C ALA A 32 -12.12 0.41 -8.47
N PRO A 33 -13.02 -0.45 -7.97
CA PRO A 33 -13.58 -0.28 -6.63
C PRO A 33 -12.58 -0.55 -5.51
N THR A 34 -11.60 -1.42 -5.76
CA THR A 34 -10.59 -1.85 -4.78
C THR A 34 -9.21 -1.89 -5.42
N LEU A 35 -8.16 -1.88 -4.60
CA LEU A 35 -6.80 -2.05 -5.11
C LEU A 35 -6.63 -3.43 -5.77
N GLN A 36 -7.22 -4.49 -5.21
CA GLN A 36 -7.14 -5.82 -5.82
C GLN A 36 -7.72 -5.81 -7.24
N ALA A 37 -8.88 -5.19 -7.44
CA ALA A 37 -9.49 -5.10 -8.77
C ALA A 37 -8.58 -4.32 -9.75
N ALA A 38 -7.93 -3.26 -9.28
CA ALA A 38 -6.99 -2.50 -10.10
C ALA A 38 -5.78 -3.35 -10.48
N LEU A 39 -5.23 -4.13 -9.56
CA LEU A 39 -4.09 -5.00 -9.84
C LEU A 39 -4.44 -6.13 -10.81
N ASP A 40 -5.66 -6.67 -10.72
CA ASP A 40 -6.13 -7.73 -11.63
C ASP A 40 -6.27 -7.23 -13.09
N ALA A 41 -6.44 -5.93 -13.29
CA ALA A 41 -6.54 -5.28 -14.61
C ALA A 41 -5.54 -4.10 -14.72
N TRP A 42 -4.33 -4.29 -14.25
CA TRP A 42 -3.35 -3.22 -14.05
C TRP A 42 -3.02 -2.48 -15.35
N ASP A 43 -2.89 -3.19 -16.46
CA ASP A 43 -2.57 -2.57 -17.75
C ASP A 43 -3.63 -1.57 -18.20
N GLU A 44 -4.89 -1.79 -17.84
CA GLU A 44 -5.99 -0.88 -18.14
C GLU A 44 -6.15 0.21 -17.08
N CYS A 45 -5.98 -0.15 -15.81
CA CYS A 45 -6.23 0.75 -14.68
C CYS A 45 -5.08 1.73 -14.44
N SER A 46 -3.82 1.31 -14.60
CA SER A 46 -2.68 2.13 -14.21
C SER A 46 -2.59 3.46 -14.96
N PRO A 47 -2.83 3.54 -16.29
CA PRO A 47 -2.82 4.83 -16.98
C PRO A 47 -3.93 5.77 -16.48
N ARG A 48 -5.11 5.22 -16.18
CA ARG A 48 -6.24 6.00 -15.67
C ARG A 48 -5.98 6.52 -14.25
N LEU A 49 -5.38 5.69 -13.40
CA LEU A 49 -4.98 6.09 -12.05
C LEU A 49 -3.89 7.16 -12.10
N ALA A 50 -2.91 7.02 -12.99
CA ALA A 50 -1.87 8.02 -13.16
C ALA A 50 -2.45 9.37 -13.63
N ALA A 51 -3.40 9.36 -14.55
CA ALA A 51 -4.08 10.58 -15.01
C ALA A 51 -4.86 11.24 -13.86
N LEU A 52 -5.55 10.45 -13.03
CA LEU A 52 -6.27 10.95 -11.87
C LEU A 52 -5.31 11.55 -10.84
N PHE A 53 -4.15 10.92 -10.64
CA PHE A 53 -3.09 11.45 -9.77
C PHE A 53 -2.59 12.80 -10.28
N ASP A 54 -2.33 12.94 -11.59
CA ASP A 54 -1.90 14.20 -12.19
C ASP A 54 -2.94 15.29 -12.01
N ASP A 55 -4.22 14.97 -12.19
CA ASP A 55 -5.31 15.91 -11.97
C ASP A 55 -5.37 16.37 -10.51
N LEU A 56 -5.13 15.48 -9.56
CA LEU A 56 -5.08 15.82 -8.15
C LEU A 56 -3.89 16.71 -7.82
N GLN A 57 -2.71 16.40 -8.36
CA GLN A 57 -1.49 17.18 -8.13
C GLN A 57 -1.59 18.58 -8.76
N ASP A 58 -2.14 18.68 -9.96
CA ASP A 58 -2.30 19.94 -10.70
C ASP A 58 -3.53 20.74 -10.28
N ARG A 59 -4.26 20.26 -9.30
CA ARG A 59 -5.48 20.86 -8.75
C ARG A 59 -6.61 21.04 -9.77
N ARG A 60 -6.61 20.24 -10.82
CA ARG A 60 -7.78 20.10 -11.70
C ARG A 60 -8.90 19.34 -11.00
N ASN A 61 -8.53 18.52 -10.02
CA ASN A 61 -9.44 17.91 -9.06
C ASN A 61 -8.84 18.15 -7.67
N ASP A 62 -9.51 18.93 -6.83
CA ASP A 62 -8.99 19.23 -5.48
C ASP A 62 -9.09 18.04 -4.53
N GLY A 63 -10.00 17.12 -4.81
CA GLY A 63 -10.22 15.97 -3.95
C GLY A 63 -10.75 16.35 -2.57
N ASP A 64 -10.57 15.43 -1.65
CA ASP A 64 -10.96 15.56 -0.25
C ASP A 64 -9.74 15.50 0.65
N HIS A 65 -9.89 15.89 1.91
CA HIS A 65 -8.84 15.72 2.91
C HIS A 65 -8.53 14.22 3.08
N PHE A 66 -7.24 13.86 3.06
CA PHE A 66 -6.79 12.50 3.33
C PHE A 66 -6.41 12.35 4.79
N ASP A 67 -7.13 11.47 5.51
CA ASP A 67 -6.83 11.13 6.89
C ASP A 67 -6.18 9.75 6.94
N GLN A 68 -4.90 9.71 7.29
CA GLN A 68 -4.13 8.45 7.35
C GLN A 68 -4.70 7.48 8.38
N ASN A 69 -5.39 7.96 9.42
CA ASN A 69 -6.02 7.12 10.43
C ASN A 69 -7.21 6.32 9.88
N ARG A 70 -7.74 6.72 8.74
CA ARG A 70 -8.82 6.01 8.04
C ARG A 70 -8.31 5.04 6.98
N ALA A 71 -7.00 5.03 6.74
CA ALA A 71 -6.41 4.08 5.80
C ALA A 71 -6.39 2.68 6.41
N HIS A 72 -6.76 1.70 5.58
CA HIS A 72 -6.69 0.29 5.89
C HIS A 72 -5.37 -0.28 5.35
N SER A 73 -5.09 -1.56 5.61
CA SER A 73 -4.07 -2.28 4.86
C SER A 73 -4.34 -2.11 3.36
N PRO A 74 -3.32 -1.90 2.50
CA PRO A 74 -3.56 -1.71 1.06
C PRO A 74 -4.35 -2.84 0.41
N LEU A 75 -4.08 -4.08 0.83
CA LEU A 75 -4.78 -5.27 0.37
C LEU A 75 -5.30 -6.06 1.58
N PRO A 76 -6.46 -5.67 2.16
CA PRO A 76 -6.94 -6.30 3.40
C PRO A 76 -7.17 -7.81 3.29
N ARG A 77 -7.46 -8.31 2.09
CA ARG A 77 -7.63 -9.74 1.82
C ARG A 77 -6.68 -10.22 0.75
N ALA A 78 -5.38 -9.91 0.88
CA ALA A 78 -4.38 -10.40 -0.04
C ALA A 78 -4.38 -11.94 -0.10
N TYR A 79 -4.28 -12.48 -1.31
CA TYR A 79 -4.21 -13.94 -1.49
C TYR A 79 -2.94 -14.52 -0.89
N GLN A 80 -1.86 -13.73 -0.90
CA GLN A 80 -0.57 -14.12 -0.35
C GLN A 80 0.14 -12.89 0.16
N TRP A 81 0.77 -13.00 1.32
CA TRP A 81 1.57 -11.94 1.92
C TRP A 81 2.94 -12.49 2.24
N ALA A 82 3.98 -11.77 1.83
CA ALA A 82 5.35 -12.18 2.09
C ALA A 82 6.22 -10.96 2.41
N ASP A 83 7.07 -11.11 3.40
CA ASP A 83 8.06 -10.12 3.78
C ASP A 83 9.45 -10.73 3.68
N GLY A 84 10.25 -10.22 2.73
CA GLY A 84 11.63 -10.65 2.56
C GLY A 84 12.55 -9.82 3.44
N SER A 85 12.88 -10.33 4.62
CA SER A 85 13.74 -9.66 5.59
C SER A 85 15.22 -9.84 5.19
N ALA A 86 15.66 -9.07 4.19
CA ALA A 86 16.99 -9.19 3.61
C ALA A 86 18.06 -8.34 4.30
N TYR A 87 17.66 -7.31 5.05
CA TYR A 87 18.59 -6.40 5.72
C TYR A 87 19.02 -6.96 7.07
N VAL A 88 20.29 -7.34 7.19
CA VAL A 88 20.87 -7.92 8.41
C VAL A 88 20.61 -7.05 9.63
N ASN A 89 20.81 -5.74 9.52
CA ASN A 89 20.62 -4.82 10.63
C ASN A 89 19.17 -4.83 11.14
N HIS A 90 18.19 -4.87 10.25
CA HIS A 90 16.78 -4.94 10.63
C HIS A 90 16.47 -6.21 11.42
N VAL A 91 16.89 -7.37 10.91
CA VAL A 91 16.63 -8.65 11.57
C VAL A 91 17.36 -8.75 12.90
N ALA A 92 18.61 -8.25 12.97
CA ALA A 92 19.37 -8.22 14.20
C ALA A 92 18.66 -7.40 15.28
N LEU A 93 18.12 -6.22 14.95
CA LEU A 93 17.39 -5.38 15.88
C LEU A 93 16.10 -6.05 16.37
N VAL A 94 15.36 -6.69 15.47
CA VAL A 94 14.11 -7.40 15.83
C VAL A 94 14.41 -8.56 16.76
N ARG A 95 15.45 -9.38 16.49
CA ARG A 95 15.84 -10.50 17.34
C ARG A 95 16.35 -10.03 18.70
N GLN A 96 17.11 -8.94 18.73
CA GLN A 96 17.57 -8.34 19.97
C GLN A 96 16.39 -7.89 20.84
N ALA A 97 15.38 -7.24 20.24
CA ALA A 97 14.16 -6.83 20.93
C ALA A 97 13.36 -8.01 21.49
N ARG A 98 13.43 -9.18 20.84
CA ARG A 98 12.77 -10.41 21.27
C ARG A 98 13.62 -11.27 22.21
N GLY A 99 14.90 -10.88 22.45
CA GLY A 99 15.83 -11.69 23.24
C GLY A 99 16.31 -12.96 22.51
N ALA A 100 16.21 -13.01 21.20
CA ALA A 100 16.62 -14.16 20.39
C ALA A 100 18.00 -13.94 19.77
N GLU A 101 18.78 -15.02 19.65
CA GLU A 101 20.08 -14.99 18.98
C GLU A 101 19.93 -15.15 17.48
N MET A 102 20.90 -14.63 16.73
CA MET A 102 20.98 -14.79 15.27
C MET A 102 21.48 -16.21 14.96
N PRO A 103 20.71 -17.04 14.22
CA PRO A 103 21.20 -18.35 13.81
C PRO A 103 22.29 -18.21 12.74
N ASN A 104 23.21 -19.18 12.69
CA ASN A 104 24.28 -19.16 11.69
C ASN A 104 23.74 -19.17 10.25
N SER A 105 22.60 -19.83 10.01
CA SER A 105 21.95 -19.90 8.70
C SER A 105 21.43 -18.53 8.23
N PHE A 106 21.29 -17.57 9.11
CA PHE A 106 20.80 -16.22 8.78
C PHE A 106 21.65 -15.55 7.68
N TRP A 107 22.94 -15.81 7.66
CA TRP A 107 23.87 -15.19 6.71
C TRP A 107 23.75 -15.74 5.30
N THR A 108 23.21 -16.94 5.14
CA THR A 108 23.13 -17.66 3.86
C THR A 108 21.71 -17.94 3.39
N ASP A 109 20.76 -18.07 4.29
CA ASP A 109 19.38 -18.41 3.96
C ASP A 109 18.48 -17.18 3.95
N PRO A 110 17.62 -16.99 2.93
CA PRO A 110 16.67 -15.90 2.92
C PRO A 110 15.61 -16.10 4.03
N LEU A 111 15.21 -14.98 4.64
CA LEU A 111 14.17 -14.96 5.65
C LEU A 111 12.91 -14.37 5.03
N MET A 112 11.79 -15.12 5.09
CA MET A 112 10.49 -14.73 4.54
C MET A 112 9.40 -14.94 5.58
N TYR A 113 8.46 -14.00 5.64
CA TYR A 113 7.23 -14.12 6.42
C TYR A 113 6.03 -14.34 5.51
#